data_a3e94d4036d26a5d8f74def1de35be3a
#
_entry.id   a3e94d4036d26a5d8f74def1de35be3a
#
_cell.length_a   1.000
_cell.length_b   1.000
_cell.length_c   1.000
_cell.angle_alpha   90.00
_cell.angle_beta   90.00
_cell.angle_gamma   90.00
#
_symmetry.space_group_name_H-M   'P 1'
#
loop_
_entity.id
_entity.type
_entity.pdbx_description
1 polymer ?
#
loop_
_entity_poly.entity_id
_entity_poly.type
_entity_poly.pdbx_seq_one_letter_code
_entity_poly.pdbx_strand_id
1 'polypeptide(L)'
;MPEFATLITFRELTGTEPSLDQLRTTLAPFGLHSVLTGMARLTALLGTWQNDVDLTRDRQLCQQHLPSYSPVIERLRALDRNRVALTRLSILFVLKQACLVCPLDGQGVSSPDEVERVLSCCLMANDLLVGRAPPQDPSTLETAASLLPFSDYLPQDCYPKDMARSVMLFEDIGPALASEPGFIDLGAEFQASVGVAPREFSELAFCAALRFVANIEQQFQSPGDALVLRPQFFQQTAIPLERVAAFLQRLAVPEAALAEHVGTRRDSDGDFTLFQQYPLVQFAADSFLCLDPGFMLDKAGRSLYWTLHASFDRTRRADLMSFWGRVYERYVAWLFEQSYQGRGRWVFSPRFPDGVQAFDGCLLEGSSLVVFEFKASIHSVAAKYGFDADRLGVELKEKVIEGTPGRPKGLEQLRRSLLRFLDGEEIDGLGGTTLKKIYPVMVFWDQSFAAPCLGCYYNENFDRVGMRKRGGPAVTPVFTLTIADLENVLPHTIAHCFTDVLDSYWRANRPMVVSLSTSNVPLLHDGLRGRDPVGDRFSRFSDELQRRLFPNDLE
;
A
#
# COMPACT_ATOMS: atom_id res chain seq x y z
N MET A 1 10.97 20.10 -7.71
CA MET A 1 10.37 18.83 -8.16
C MET A 1 10.99 17.75 -7.32
N PRO A 2 10.26 16.75 -6.82
CA PRO A 2 10.89 15.62 -6.18
C PRO A 2 11.89 15.00 -7.17
N GLU A 3 13.12 14.75 -6.71
CA GLU A 3 14.11 14.04 -7.52
C GLU A 3 13.66 12.58 -7.59
N PHE A 4 13.20 12.15 -8.75
CA PHE A 4 12.88 10.75 -8.98
C PHE A 4 14.18 9.97 -9.15
N ALA A 5 14.37 8.94 -8.33
CA ALA A 5 15.43 7.98 -8.54
C ALA A 5 15.18 7.24 -9.87
N THR A 6 16.22 7.16 -10.72
CA THR A 6 16.13 6.39 -11.97
C THR A 6 16.82 5.05 -11.79
N LEU A 7 16.21 3.98 -12.34
CA LEU A 7 16.79 2.65 -12.26
C LEU A 7 18.03 2.54 -13.14
N ILE A 8 19.03 1.84 -12.64
CA ILE A 8 20.16 1.37 -13.42
C ILE A 8 19.75 0.06 -14.08
N THR A 9 19.95 -0.04 -15.39
CA THR A 9 19.55 -1.22 -16.16
C THR A 9 20.75 -2.07 -16.55
N PHE A 10 20.53 -3.34 -16.85
CA PHE A 10 21.55 -4.26 -17.33
C PHE A 10 22.12 -3.78 -18.68
N ARG A 11 21.25 -3.34 -19.59
CA ARG A 11 21.63 -2.77 -20.88
C ARG A 11 22.58 -1.58 -20.75
N GLU A 12 22.30 -0.70 -19.80
CA GLU A 12 23.16 0.47 -19.54
C GLU A 12 24.56 0.08 -19.07
N LEU A 13 24.66 -0.97 -18.26
CA LEU A 13 25.94 -1.44 -17.72
C LEU A 13 26.71 -2.35 -18.68
N THR A 14 26.05 -3.14 -19.51
CA THR A 14 26.68 -4.15 -20.35
C THR A 14 26.65 -3.81 -21.85
N GLY A 15 25.75 -2.91 -22.27
CA GLY A 15 25.46 -2.64 -23.68
C GLY A 15 24.58 -3.71 -24.36
N THR A 16 24.13 -4.71 -23.61
CA THR A 16 23.30 -5.83 -24.11
C THR A 16 21.88 -5.73 -23.60
N GLU A 17 20.90 -5.85 -24.47
CA GLU A 17 19.49 -5.90 -24.09
C GLU A 17 19.14 -7.29 -23.55
N PRO A 18 18.70 -7.41 -22.29
CA PRO A 18 18.39 -8.72 -21.72
C PRO A 18 17.01 -9.21 -22.18
N SER A 19 16.85 -10.53 -22.21
CA SER A 19 15.56 -11.19 -22.41
C SER A 19 15.11 -11.96 -21.16
N LEU A 20 13.81 -12.21 -21.06
CA LEU A 20 13.27 -13.05 -20.00
C LEU A 20 13.86 -14.48 -20.03
N ASP A 21 14.09 -15.02 -21.23
CA ASP A 21 14.69 -16.34 -21.40
C ASP A 21 16.16 -16.36 -20.95
N GLN A 22 16.90 -15.28 -21.18
CA GLN A 22 18.27 -15.13 -20.68
C GLN A 22 18.27 -15.12 -19.13
N LEU A 23 17.39 -14.35 -18.50
CA LEU A 23 17.26 -14.31 -17.05
C LEU A 23 16.92 -15.70 -16.49
N ARG A 24 15.95 -16.39 -17.07
CA ARG A 24 15.53 -17.75 -16.67
C ARG A 24 16.66 -18.76 -16.84
N THR A 25 17.37 -18.71 -17.96
CA THR A 25 18.53 -19.59 -18.23
C THR A 25 19.64 -19.36 -17.22
N THR A 26 19.86 -18.10 -16.80
CA THR A 26 20.84 -17.76 -15.78
C THR A 26 20.47 -18.33 -14.41
N LEU A 27 19.18 -18.35 -14.05
CA LEU A 27 18.69 -18.87 -12.77
C LEU A 27 18.58 -20.40 -12.73
N ALA A 28 18.26 -21.05 -13.84
CA ALA A 28 17.92 -22.48 -13.92
C ALA A 28 18.95 -23.46 -13.30
N PRO A 29 20.26 -23.20 -13.28
CA PRO A 29 21.24 -24.09 -12.64
C PRO A 29 21.16 -24.10 -11.11
N PHE A 30 20.62 -23.03 -10.50
CA PHE A 30 20.64 -22.84 -9.05
C PHE A 30 19.46 -23.52 -8.35
N GLY A 31 19.69 -24.03 -7.14
CA GLY A 31 18.64 -24.57 -6.28
C GLY A 31 17.70 -23.47 -5.79
N LEU A 32 16.39 -23.73 -5.85
CA LEU A 32 15.35 -22.79 -5.48
C LEU A 32 15.60 -22.18 -4.09
N HIS A 33 15.81 -23.02 -3.07
CA HIS A 33 16.06 -22.58 -1.69
C HIS A 33 17.23 -21.58 -1.59
N SER A 34 18.32 -21.83 -2.30
CA SER A 34 19.50 -20.96 -2.28
C SER A 34 19.21 -19.57 -2.87
N VAL A 35 18.50 -19.53 -4.00
CA VAL A 35 18.10 -18.27 -4.65
C VAL A 35 17.10 -17.51 -3.78
N LEU A 36 16.07 -18.20 -3.24
CA LEU A 36 15.09 -17.59 -2.34
C LEU A 36 15.75 -16.96 -1.11
N THR A 37 16.67 -17.68 -0.49
CA THR A 37 17.41 -17.19 0.69
C THR A 37 18.28 -15.96 0.35
N GLY A 38 18.98 -15.98 -0.77
CA GLY A 38 19.77 -14.85 -1.25
C GLY A 38 18.92 -13.60 -1.52
N MET A 39 17.80 -13.76 -2.22
CA MET A 39 16.88 -12.68 -2.55
C MET A 39 16.16 -12.14 -1.30
N ALA A 40 15.74 -13.02 -0.39
CA ALA A 40 15.14 -12.62 0.89
C ALA A 40 16.11 -11.78 1.75
N ARG A 41 17.41 -12.11 1.73
CA ARG A 41 18.43 -11.26 2.37
C ARG A 41 18.53 -9.89 1.73
N LEU A 42 18.49 -9.80 0.42
CA LEU A 42 18.55 -8.51 -0.28
C LEU A 42 17.33 -7.64 0.03
N THR A 43 16.11 -8.21 0.04
CA THR A 43 14.90 -7.44 0.42
C THR A 43 15.00 -6.93 1.86
N ALA A 44 15.45 -7.76 2.78
CA ALA A 44 15.63 -7.37 4.18
C ALA A 44 16.65 -6.23 4.32
N LEU A 45 17.74 -6.29 3.55
CA LEU A 45 18.83 -5.32 3.58
C LEU A 45 18.50 -3.97 2.96
N LEU A 46 17.73 -3.96 1.88
CA LEU A 46 17.28 -2.72 1.26
C LEU A 46 16.37 -1.92 2.19
N GLY A 47 15.89 -2.55 3.25
CA GLY A 47 15.15 -1.90 4.33
C GLY A 47 13.79 -1.40 3.86
N THR A 48 12.75 -2.04 4.34
CA THR A 48 11.36 -1.64 4.08
C THR A 48 10.90 -0.48 4.97
N TRP A 49 11.75 -0.01 5.87
CA TRP A 49 11.38 0.85 7.00
C TRP A 49 12.03 2.22 7.02
N GLN A 50 13.10 2.42 6.26
CA GLN A 50 13.85 3.67 6.34
C GLN A 50 13.36 4.63 5.29
N ASN A 51 12.76 5.72 5.75
CA ASN A 51 12.38 6.90 4.99
C ASN A 51 13.58 7.61 4.36
N ASP A 52 14.76 7.40 4.90
CA ASP A 52 15.98 7.76 4.22
C ASP A 52 16.16 6.78 3.08
N VAL A 53 15.69 7.22 1.92
CA VAL A 53 16.13 6.66 0.65
C VAL A 53 17.62 6.96 0.55
N ASP A 54 18.42 6.22 1.33
CA ASP A 54 19.85 6.19 1.14
C ASP A 54 20.09 5.45 -0.17
N LEU A 55 19.98 6.21 -1.25
CA LEU A 55 20.21 5.76 -2.63
C LEU A 55 21.63 5.18 -2.81
N THR A 56 22.44 5.20 -1.74
CA THR A 56 23.79 4.62 -1.73
C THR A 56 23.80 3.19 -1.21
N ARG A 57 22.77 2.76 -0.46
CA ARG A 57 22.76 1.44 0.20
C ARG A 57 22.72 0.27 -0.78
N ASP A 58 21.93 0.38 -1.85
CA ASP A 58 21.91 -0.63 -2.91
C ASP A 58 23.26 -0.77 -3.59
N ARG A 59 23.98 0.34 -3.80
CA ARG A 59 25.33 0.35 -4.35
C ARG A 59 26.35 -0.26 -3.40
N GLN A 60 26.24 0.03 -2.09
CA GLN A 60 27.08 -0.60 -1.07
C GLN A 60 26.88 -2.11 -1.08
N LEU A 61 25.64 -2.59 -1.19
CA LEU A 61 25.32 -4.01 -1.30
C LEU A 61 25.94 -4.62 -2.56
N CYS A 62 25.82 -3.97 -3.72
CA CYS A 62 26.49 -4.42 -4.92
C CYS A 62 28.01 -4.49 -4.73
N GLN A 63 28.62 -3.47 -4.10
CA GLN A 63 30.07 -3.44 -3.86
C GLN A 63 30.55 -4.51 -2.87
N GLN A 64 29.72 -4.89 -1.89
CA GLN A 64 30.04 -5.93 -0.91
C GLN A 64 29.91 -7.35 -1.47
N HIS A 65 28.98 -7.57 -2.37
CA HIS A 65 28.64 -8.90 -2.86
C HIS A 65 29.13 -9.20 -4.27
N LEU A 66 29.42 -8.18 -5.09
CA LEU A 66 30.03 -8.37 -6.39
C LEU A 66 31.55 -8.39 -6.28
N PRO A 67 32.23 -9.24 -7.05
CA PRO A 67 33.69 -9.26 -7.09
C PRO A 67 34.27 -7.89 -7.45
N SER A 68 35.39 -7.52 -6.81
CA SER A 68 36.02 -6.20 -7.02
C SER A 68 36.50 -5.97 -8.46
N TYR A 69 36.68 -7.05 -9.22
CA TYR A 69 37.07 -7.04 -10.65
C TYR A 69 35.85 -6.98 -11.59
N SER A 70 34.63 -7.00 -11.07
CA SER A 70 33.44 -6.95 -11.91
C SER A 70 33.36 -5.63 -12.68
N PRO A 71 33.20 -5.65 -14.01
CA PRO A 71 32.99 -4.45 -14.82
C PRO A 71 31.73 -3.68 -14.40
N VAL A 72 30.74 -4.38 -13.81
CA VAL A 72 29.52 -3.80 -13.27
C VAL A 72 29.85 -2.85 -12.12
N ILE A 73 30.75 -3.25 -11.21
CA ILE A 73 31.16 -2.40 -10.07
C ILE A 73 31.85 -1.11 -10.53
N GLU A 74 32.74 -1.19 -11.50
CA GLU A 74 33.43 0.02 -12.03
C GLU A 74 32.41 1.01 -12.61
N ARG A 75 31.45 0.51 -13.40
CA ARG A 75 30.41 1.35 -13.98
C ARG A 75 29.45 1.90 -12.94
N LEU A 76 29.03 1.11 -11.94
CA LEU A 76 28.20 1.56 -10.83
C LEU A 76 28.84 2.71 -10.03
N ARG A 77 30.17 2.69 -9.86
CA ARG A 77 30.92 3.77 -9.18
C ARG A 77 30.92 5.09 -9.96
N ALA A 78 30.85 5.01 -11.28
CA ALA A 78 30.88 6.18 -12.17
C ALA A 78 29.52 6.86 -12.34
N LEU A 79 28.42 6.25 -11.89
CA LEU A 79 27.07 6.78 -12.07
C LEU A 79 26.67 7.78 -10.97
N ASP A 80 25.76 8.68 -11.31
CA ASP A 80 25.20 9.68 -10.38
C ASP A 80 24.54 9.05 -9.15
N ARG A 81 24.53 9.80 -8.03
CA ARG A 81 23.96 9.30 -6.75
C ARG A 81 22.45 9.04 -6.79
N ASN A 82 21.72 9.66 -7.72
CA ASN A 82 20.26 9.52 -7.87
C ASN A 82 19.87 8.29 -8.71
N ARG A 83 20.78 7.33 -8.90
CA ARG A 83 20.58 6.11 -9.68
C ARG A 83 20.58 4.89 -8.77
N VAL A 84 19.57 4.02 -8.88
CA VAL A 84 19.35 2.82 -8.05
C VAL A 84 19.54 1.55 -8.87
N ALA A 85 20.42 0.64 -8.40
CA ALA A 85 20.70 -0.63 -9.06
C ALA A 85 19.75 -1.75 -8.61
N LEU A 86 19.51 -1.86 -7.32
CA LEU A 86 18.69 -2.90 -6.72
C LEU A 86 17.43 -2.28 -6.11
N THR A 87 16.28 -2.77 -6.51
CA THR A 87 15.00 -2.37 -5.92
C THR A 87 14.27 -3.59 -5.36
N ARG A 88 13.41 -3.37 -4.38
CA ARG A 88 12.50 -4.41 -3.89
C ARG A 88 11.75 -5.08 -5.03
N LEU A 89 11.33 -4.29 -6.02
CA LEU A 89 10.58 -4.78 -7.16
C LEU A 89 11.40 -5.72 -8.05
N SER A 90 12.64 -5.35 -8.40
CA SER A 90 13.51 -6.21 -9.20
C SER A 90 13.82 -7.53 -8.50
N ILE A 91 13.98 -7.50 -7.17
CA ILE A 91 14.20 -8.71 -6.36
C ILE A 91 12.95 -9.59 -6.36
N LEU A 92 11.74 -9.02 -6.16
CA LEU A 92 10.49 -9.77 -6.22
C LEU A 92 10.24 -10.40 -7.59
N PHE A 93 10.66 -9.70 -8.66
CA PHE A 93 10.60 -10.25 -10.02
C PHE A 93 11.52 -11.46 -10.16
N VAL A 94 12.77 -11.37 -9.69
CA VAL A 94 13.72 -12.50 -9.68
C VAL A 94 13.19 -13.66 -8.84
N LEU A 95 12.66 -13.39 -7.65
CA LEU A 95 11.99 -14.40 -6.82
C LEU A 95 10.90 -15.15 -7.58
N LYS A 96 10.04 -14.40 -8.28
CA LYS A 96 8.95 -14.98 -9.09
C LYS A 96 9.49 -15.86 -10.21
N GLN A 97 10.52 -15.42 -10.93
CA GLN A 97 11.11 -16.21 -12.00
C GLN A 97 11.87 -17.43 -11.45
N ALA A 98 12.56 -17.31 -10.33
CA ALA A 98 13.23 -18.44 -9.67
C ALA A 98 12.24 -19.55 -9.30
N CYS A 99 11.06 -19.21 -8.77
CA CYS A 99 10.01 -20.20 -8.48
C CYS A 99 9.56 -20.98 -9.73
N LEU A 100 9.72 -20.44 -10.93
CA LEU A 100 9.29 -21.07 -12.18
C LEU A 100 10.36 -21.95 -12.82
N VAL A 101 11.65 -21.69 -12.54
CA VAL A 101 12.75 -22.32 -13.31
C VAL A 101 13.82 -22.99 -12.46
N CYS A 102 13.95 -22.62 -11.17
CA CYS A 102 14.95 -23.23 -10.30
C CYS A 102 14.48 -24.60 -9.81
N PRO A 103 15.30 -25.67 -9.91
CA PRO A 103 14.99 -26.95 -9.31
C PRO A 103 15.12 -26.91 -7.78
N LEU A 104 14.39 -27.81 -7.08
CA LEU A 104 14.46 -27.92 -5.62
C LEU A 104 15.85 -28.39 -5.15
N ASP A 105 16.48 -29.28 -5.90
CA ASP A 105 17.77 -29.94 -5.63
C ASP A 105 18.92 -29.38 -6.47
N GLY A 106 18.81 -28.14 -6.95
CA GLY A 106 19.82 -27.48 -7.76
C GLY A 106 21.07 -27.07 -6.97
N GLN A 107 22.04 -26.56 -7.71
CA GLN A 107 23.31 -26.07 -7.17
C GLN A 107 23.10 -24.89 -6.20
N GLY A 108 23.77 -24.89 -5.06
CA GLY A 108 23.80 -23.75 -4.15
C GLY A 108 24.51 -22.53 -4.77
N VAL A 109 24.10 -21.33 -4.41
CA VAL A 109 24.80 -20.07 -4.75
C VAL A 109 25.87 -19.86 -3.69
N SER A 110 27.14 -20.16 -3.99
CA SER A 110 28.23 -20.20 -3.00
C SER A 110 29.48 -19.42 -3.40
N SER A 111 29.78 -19.33 -4.68
CA SER A 111 30.96 -18.59 -5.18
C SER A 111 30.60 -17.13 -5.52
N PRO A 112 31.58 -16.19 -5.49
CA PRO A 112 31.37 -14.81 -5.91
C PRO A 112 30.81 -14.68 -7.34
N ASP A 113 31.25 -15.53 -8.28
CA ASP A 113 30.76 -15.50 -9.65
C ASP A 113 29.28 -15.96 -9.77
N GLU A 114 28.85 -16.89 -8.93
CA GLU A 114 27.46 -17.33 -8.86
C GLU A 114 26.57 -16.23 -8.26
N VAL A 115 27.05 -15.56 -7.19
CA VAL A 115 26.37 -14.40 -6.61
C VAL A 115 26.24 -13.29 -7.64
N GLU A 116 27.30 -12.97 -8.40
CA GLU A 116 27.26 -11.96 -9.48
C GLU A 116 26.22 -12.31 -10.55
N ARG A 117 26.14 -13.58 -10.97
CA ARG A 117 25.14 -14.04 -11.94
C ARG A 117 23.71 -13.83 -11.43
N VAL A 118 23.43 -14.18 -10.17
CA VAL A 118 22.12 -14.01 -9.57
C VAL A 118 21.78 -12.53 -9.38
N LEU A 119 22.73 -11.69 -8.93
CA LEU A 119 22.52 -10.24 -8.82
C LEU A 119 22.33 -9.57 -10.18
N SER A 120 23.01 -10.05 -11.23
CA SER A 120 22.79 -9.56 -12.59
C SER A 120 21.36 -9.79 -13.07
N CYS A 121 20.67 -10.82 -12.57
CA CYS A 121 19.24 -11.02 -12.85
C CYS A 121 18.37 -9.88 -12.29
N CYS A 122 18.75 -9.24 -11.17
CA CYS A 122 18.04 -8.07 -10.67
C CYS A 122 18.21 -6.85 -11.60
N LEU A 123 19.38 -6.68 -12.19
CA LEU A 123 19.63 -5.64 -13.20
C LEU A 123 18.87 -5.93 -14.50
N MET A 124 18.82 -7.20 -14.94
CA MET A 124 17.99 -7.61 -16.08
C MET A 124 16.51 -7.37 -15.80
N ALA A 125 16.04 -7.62 -14.57
CA ALA A 125 14.68 -7.34 -14.15
C ALA A 125 14.34 -5.85 -14.27
N ASN A 126 15.28 -4.94 -14.00
CA ASN A 126 15.07 -3.51 -14.21
C ASN A 126 14.75 -3.19 -15.68
N ASP A 127 15.51 -3.74 -16.65
CA ASP A 127 15.19 -3.57 -18.07
C ASP A 127 13.83 -4.13 -18.44
N LEU A 128 13.52 -5.35 -17.98
CA LEU A 128 12.27 -6.05 -18.31
C LEU A 128 11.03 -5.35 -17.71
N LEU A 129 11.19 -4.67 -16.58
CA LEU A 129 10.15 -3.88 -15.93
C LEU A 129 10.05 -2.46 -16.51
N VAL A 130 11.19 -1.78 -16.74
CA VAL A 130 11.28 -0.40 -17.23
C VAL A 130 11.20 -0.32 -18.75
N GLY A 131 11.50 -1.41 -19.49
CA GLY A 131 11.29 -1.48 -20.95
C GLY A 131 9.84 -1.19 -21.39
N ARG A 132 8.95 -1.05 -20.40
CA ARG A 132 7.59 -0.52 -20.49
C ARG A 132 7.55 0.96 -20.04
N ALA A 133 8.59 1.76 -20.44
CA ALA A 133 8.73 3.15 -20.01
C ALA A 133 7.41 3.92 -20.13
N PRO A 134 7.03 4.66 -19.09
CA PRO A 134 5.78 5.41 -19.11
C PRO A 134 5.82 6.42 -20.26
N PRO A 135 4.69 6.66 -20.93
CA PRO A 135 4.52 7.79 -21.81
C PRO A 135 4.94 9.07 -21.09
N GLN A 136 5.42 10.05 -21.82
CA GLN A 136 5.95 11.29 -21.23
C GLN A 136 4.86 12.19 -20.59
N ASP A 137 3.59 11.93 -20.90
CA ASP A 137 2.47 12.74 -20.40
C ASP A 137 1.88 12.13 -19.11
N PRO A 138 2.02 12.80 -17.95
CA PRO A 138 1.51 12.31 -16.68
C PRO A 138 -0.03 12.35 -16.57
N SER A 139 -0.74 12.94 -17.53
CA SER A 139 -2.20 12.98 -17.52
C SER A 139 -2.81 11.74 -18.19
N THR A 140 -2.03 10.93 -18.89
CA THR A 140 -2.54 9.79 -19.63
C THR A 140 -2.76 8.55 -18.76
N LEU A 141 -3.75 7.77 -19.15
CA LEU A 141 -4.07 6.50 -18.48
C LEU A 141 -2.96 5.46 -18.69
N GLU A 142 -2.26 5.52 -19.81
CA GLU A 142 -1.11 4.66 -20.12
C GLU A 142 0.02 4.88 -19.11
N THR A 143 0.29 6.14 -18.76
CA THR A 143 1.28 6.47 -17.72
C THR A 143 0.82 5.93 -16.36
N ALA A 144 -0.44 6.15 -15.99
CA ALA A 144 -0.99 5.63 -14.75
C ALA A 144 -0.93 4.08 -14.70
N ALA A 145 -1.33 3.40 -15.78
CA ALA A 145 -1.29 1.94 -15.87
C ALA A 145 0.13 1.37 -15.78
N SER A 146 1.14 2.09 -16.29
CA SER A 146 2.54 1.69 -16.19
C SER A 146 3.11 1.83 -14.78
N LEU A 147 2.63 2.80 -13.98
CA LEU A 147 3.11 3.08 -12.63
C LEU A 147 2.34 2.34 -11.54
N LEU A 148 1.08 2.02 -11.80
CA LEU A 148 0.17 1.44 -10.81
C LEU A 148 0.68 0.14 -10.16
N PRO A 149 1.25 -0.83 -10.92
CA PRO A 149 1.78 -2.06 -10.31
C PRO A 149 2.87 -1.82 -9.28
N PHE A 150 3.59 -0.70 -9.39
CA PHE A 150 4.71 -0.37 -8.50
C PHE A 150 4.26 0.30 -7.21
N SER A 151 3.06 0.89 -7.18
CA SER A 151 2.55 1.67 -6.05
C SER A 151 2.46 0.89 -4.73
N ASP A 152 2.22 -0.44 -4.79
CA ASP A 152 2.13 -1.29 -3.59
C ASP A 152 3.49 -1.66 -2.99
N TYR A 153 4.55 -1.50 -3.76
CA TYR A 153 5.89 -1.98 -3.38
C TYR A 153 6.83 -0.85 -3.01
N LEU A 154 6.34 0.39 -3.07
CA LEU A 154 7.10 1.55 -2.59
C LEU A 154 7.16 1.53 -1.06
N PRO A 155 8.25 2.02 -0.45
CA PRO A 155 8.33 2.20 0.99
C PRO A 155 7.19 3.07 1.48
N GLN A 156 6.57 2.70 2.61
CA GLN A 156 5.45 3.44 3.19
C GLN A 156 5.71 3.71 4.67
N ASP A 157 5.52 4.95 5.08
CA ASP A 157 5.84 5.44 6.43
C ASP A 157 4.73 5.17 7.45
N CYS A 158 3.63 4.52 7.05
CA CYS A 158 2.38 4.50 7.81
C CYS A 158 2.12 3.21 8.60
N TYR A 159 3.06 2.26 8.65
CA TYR A 159 2.83 0.94 9.26
C TYR A 159 2.25 0.97 10.70
N PRO A 160 2.70 1.84 11.63
CA PRO A 160 2.11 1.91 12.96
C PRO A 160 0.63 2.30 12.92
N LYS A 161 0.28 3.29 12.10
CA LYS A 161 -1.12 3.73 11.94
C LYS A 161 -1.96 2.69 11.21
N ASP A 162 -1.42 2.03 10.19
CA ASP A 162 -2.09 0.94 9.48
C ASP A 162 -2.49 -0.20 10.43
N MET A 163 -1.61 -0.56 11.36
CA MET A 163 -1.85 -1.58 12.36
C MET A 163 -2.93 -1.14 13.36
N ALA A 164 -2.80 0.06 13.93
CA ALA A 164 -3.79 0.60 14.84
C ALA A 164 -5.17 0.71 14.20
N ARG A 165 -5.23 1.26 12.98
CA ARG A 165 -6.47 1.38 12.19
C ARG A 165 -7.12 0.02 11.96
N SER A 166 -6.36 -0.99 11.55
CA SER A 166 -6.90 -2.32 11.28
C SER A 166 -7.51 -2.95 12.51
N VAL A 167 -6.83 -2.88 13.67
CA VAL A 167 -7.39 -3.35 14.94
C VAL A 167 -8.67 -2.59 15.29
N MET A 168 -8.67 -1.26 15.16
CA MET A 168 -9.86 -0.44 15.43
C MET A 168 -11.04 -0.78 14.51
N LEU A 169 -10.82 -1.03 13.24
CA LEU A 169 -11.87 -1.40 12.29
C LEU A 169 -12.54 -2.72 12.67
N PHE A 170 -11.77 -3.68 13.18
CA PHE A 170 -12.26 -5.00 13.57
C PHE A 170 -12.86 -5.02 14.98
N GLU A 171 -12.32 -4.26 15.94
CA GLU A 171 -12.69 -4.33 17.35
C GLU A 171 -13.64 -3.21 17.81
N ASP A 172 -13.55 -2.03 17.20
CA ASP A 172 -14.31 -0.85 17.66
C ASP A 172 -15.37 -0.42 16.63
N ILE A 173 -14.97 -0.12 15.39
CA ILE A 173 -15.84 0.49 14.37
C ILE A 173 -16.83 -0.53 13.79
N GLY A 174 -16.36 -1.72 13.40
CA GLY A 174 -17.21 -2.78 12.86
C GLY A 174 -18.30 -3.19 13.83
N PRO A 175 -17.98 -3.55 15.09
CA PRO A 175 -18.98 -3.89 16.11
C PRO A 175 -19.99 -2.77 16.43
N ALA A 176 -19.59 -1.50 16.31
CA ALA A 176 -20.54 -0.37 16.50
C ALA A 176 -21.68 -0.35 15.46
N LEU A 177 -21.54 -1.08 14.35
CA LEU A 177 -22.57 -1.23 13.31
C LEU A 177 -23.44 -2.49 13.47
N ALA A 178 -23.42 -3.15 14.64
CA ALA A 178 -24.13 -4.42 14.88
C ALA A 178 -25.65 -4.34 14.67
N SER A 179 -26.26 -3.17 14.79
CA SER A 179 -27.69 -2.97 14.55
C SER A 179 -28.07 -2.71 13.09
N GLU A 180 -27.06 -2.57 12.19
CA GLU A 180 -27.31 -2.25 10.80
C GLU A 180 -27.65 -3.50 9.96
N PRO A 181 -28.49 -3.36 8.92
CA PRO A 181 -28.77 -4.45 8.00
C PRO A 181 -27.50 -4.96 7.32
N GLY A 182 -27.35 -6.30 7.23
CA GLY A 182 -26.18 -6.93 6.61
C GLY A 182 -24.90 -6.76 7.44
N PHE A 183 -25.02 -6.66 8.76
CA PHE A 183 -23.91 -6.70 9.69
C PHE A 183 -23.11 -8.00 9.54
N ILE A 184 -21.79 -7.88 9.60
CA ILE A 184 -20.83 -8.99 9.63
C ILE A 184 -19.94 -8.79 10.85
N ASP A 185 -19.93 -9.75 11.77
CA ASP A 185 -18.95 -9.75 12.86
C ASP A 185 -17.56 -10.08 12.32
N LEU A 186 -16.80 -9.03 11.99
CA LEU A 186 -15.47 -9.16 11.39
C LEU A 186 -14.51 -9.96 12.27
N GLY A 187 -14.60 -9.79 13.60
CA GLY A 187 -13.73 -10.48 14.55
C GLY A 187 -14.02 -11.96 14.63
N ALA A 188 -15.29 -12.32 14.80
CA ALA A 188 -15.74 -13.72 14.88
C ALA A 188 -15.46 -14.46 13.55
N GLU A 189 -15.77 -13.84 12.41
CA GLU A 189 -15.53 -14.43 11.09
C GLU A 189 -14.03 -14.62 10.80
N PHE A 190 -13.20 -13.66 11.20
CA PHE A 190 -11.75 -13.78 11.06
C PHE A 190 -11.23 -14.95 11.91
N GLN A 191 -11.61 -15.00 13.18
CA GLN A 191 -11.19 -16.07 14.08
C GLN A 191 -11.66 -17.45 13.59
N ALA A 192 -12.89 -17.56 13.11
CA ALA A 192 -13.43 -18.81 12.57
C ALA A 192 -12.67 -19.27 11.31
N SER A 193 -12.23 -18.31 10.46
CA SER A 193 -11.58 -18.61 9.18
C SER A 193 -10.07 -18.84 9.29
N VAL A 194 -9.41 -18.20 10.26
CA VAL A 194 -7.95 -18.14 10.39
C VAL A 194 -7.45 -18.94 11.60
N GLY A 195 -8.33 -19.21 12.58
CA GLY A 195 -7.99 -19.91 13.83
C GLY A 195 -7.31 -19.02 14.88
N VAL A 196 -7.14 -17.70 14.58
CA VAL A 196 -6.48 -16.72 15.45
C VAL A 196 -7.32 -15.44 15.45
N ALA A 197 -7.47 -14.78 16.61
CA ALA A 197 -8.17 -13.51 16.66
C ALA A 197 -7.43 -12.40 15.86
N PRO A 198 -8.14 -11.40 15.31
CA PRO A 198 -7.51 -10.35 14.49
C PRO A 198 -6.33 -9.67 15.18
N ARG A 199 -6.48 -9.31 16.45
CA ARG A 199 -5.42 -8.69 17.27
C ARG A 199 -4.22 -9.60 17.45
N GLU A 200 -4.45 -10.87 17.84
CA GLU A 200 -3.37 -11.85 18.00
C GLU A 200 -2.61 -12.09 16.69
N PHE A 201 -3.35 -12.13 15.57
CA PHE A 201 -2.74 -12.23 14.24
C PHE A 201 -1.83 -11.03 13.94
N SER A 202 -2.28 -9.80 14.21
CA SER A 202 -1.47 -8.58 14.04
C SER A 202 -0.25 -8.57 14.95
N GLU A 203 -0.41 -8.99 16.22
CA GLU A 203 0.67 -9.08 17.20
C GLU A 203 1.75 -10.08 16.75
N LEU A 204 1.35 -11.28 16.34
CA LEU A 204 2.29 -12.30 15.84
C LEU A 204 3.01 -11.86 14.57
N ALA A 205 2.29 -11.23 13.63
CA ALA A 205 2.88 -10.72 12.40
C ALA A 205 3.87 -9.59 12.66
N PHE A 206 3.55 -8.68 13.58
CA PHE A 206 4.43 -7.59 13.99
C PHE A 206 5.70 -8.11 14.68
N CYS A 207 5.57 -9.06 15.61
CA CYS A 207 6.73 -9.69 16.27
C CYS A 207 7.62 -10.41 15.25
N ALA A 208 7.04 -11.15 14.31
CA ALA A 208 7.79 -11.80 13.24
C ALA A 208 8.53 -10.77 12.38
N ALA A 209 7.85 -9.68 12.00
CA ALA A 209 8.45 -8.61 11.21
C ALA A 209 9.63 -7.95 11.96
N LEU A 210 9.45 -7.60 13.24
CA LEU A 210 10.50 -7.01 14.08
C LEU A 210 11.72 -7.93 14.18
N ARG A 211 11.53 -9.25 14.32
CA ARG A 211 12.64 -10.21 14.33
C ARG A 211 13.51 -10.09 13.08
N PHE A 212 12.87 -9.96 11.92
CA PHE A 212 13.59 -9.90 10.65
C PHE A 212 14.33 -8.58 10.45
N VAL A 213 13.89 -7.52 11.09
CA VAL A 213 14.43 -6.17 10.92
C VAL A 213 15.43 -5.77 11.98
N ALA A 214 15.15 -6.06 13.25
CA ALA A 214 15.99 -5.62 14.39
C ALA A 214 17.45 -6.12 14.33
N ASN A 215 17.72 -7.21 13.63
CA ASN A 215 19.02 -7.84 13.55
C ASN A 215 19.65 -7.82 12.16
N ILE A 216 19.16 -6.98 11.25
CA ILE A 216 19.63 -6.99 9.85
C ILE A 216 21.14 -6.84 9.75
N GLU A 217 21.77 -5.92 10.50
CA GLU A 217 23.20 -5.68 10.44
C GLU A 217 24.03 -6.81 11.07
N GLN A 218 23.55 -7.39 12.20
CA GLN A 218 24.19 -8.54 12.84
C GLN A 218 24.00 -9.85 12.04
N GLN A 219 22.91 -9.94 11.31
CA GLN A 219 22.53 -11.09 10.48
C GLN A 219 23.46 -11.30 9.29
N PHE A 220 24.23 -10.29 8.86
CA PHE A 220 25.28 -10.44 7.86
C PHE A 220 26.45 -11.30 8.30
N GLN A 221 26.70 -11.35 9.59
CA GLN A 221 27.83 -12.09 10.14
C GLN A 221 27.51 -13.58 10.39
N SER A 222 26.22 -13.95 10.45
CA SER A 222 25.75 -15.34 10.64
C SER A 222 24.59 -15.65 9.69
N PRO A 223 24.86 -16.10 8.48
CA PRO A 223 23.89 -16.08 7.36
C PRO A 223 22.70 -17.04 7.46
N GLY A 224 22.74 -18.07 8.30
CA GLY A 224 21.86 -19.23 8.15
C GLY A 224 20.44 -19.06 8.69
N ASP A 225 20.27 -18.44 9.88
CA ASP A 225 19.00 -18.51 10.63
C ASP A 225 18.21 -17.20 10.75
N ALA A 226 18.76 -16.13 10.28
CA ALA A 226 18.24 -14.80 10.54
C ALA A 226 16.87 -14.52 9.92
N LEU A 227 16.62 -15.04 8.72
CA LEU A 227 15.35 -14.93 8.02
C LEU A 227 14.45 -16.15 8.21
N VAL A 228 14.87 -17.10 9.03
CA VAL A 228 14.11 -18.31 9.35
C VAL A 228 13.31 -18.09 10.62
N LEU A 229 12.00 -18.21 10.49
CA LEU A 229 11.07 -18.19 11.61
C LEU A 229 10.76 -19.64 12.01
N ARG A 230 10.78 -19.89 13.34
CA ARG A 230 10.38 -21.16 13.92
C ARG A 230 9.32 -20.94 14.99
N PRO A 231 8.38 -21.89 15.23
CA PRO A 231 7.36 -21.77 16.28
C PRO A 231 7.96 -21.44 17.66
N GLN A 232 9.17 -21.95 17.96
CA GLN A 232 9.88 -21.70 19.21
C GLN A 232 10.19 -20.23 19.47
N PHE A 233 10.28 -19.41 18.43
CA PHE A 233 10.45 -17.96 18.57
C PHE A 233 9.32 -17.33 19.40
N PHE A 234 8.10 -17.88 19.30
CA PHE A 234 6.93 -17.38 20.00
C PHE A 234 6.68 -18.00 21.38
N GLN A 235 7.56 -18.89 21.88
CA GLN A 235 7.39 -19.54 23.17
C GLN A 235 7.39 -18.57 24.36
N GLN A 236 7.98 -17.38 24.19
CA GLN A 236 7.97 -16.33 25.23
C GLN A 236 6.68 -15.50 25.22
N THR A 237 5.83 -15.68 24.21
CA THR A 237 4.53 -14.99 24.13
C THR A 237 3.47 -15.73 24.95
N ALA A 238 2.46 -15.00 25.42
CA ALA A 238 1.30 -15.61 26.10
C ALA A 238 0.32 -16.31 25.12
N ILE A 239 0.65 -16.35 23.82
CA ILE A 239 -0.21 -16.93 22.78
C ILE A 239 0.05 -18.44 22.69
N PRO A 240 -0.98 -19.29 22.79
CA PRO A 240 -0.84 -20.73 22.70
C PRO A 240 -0.17 -21.20 21.40
N LEU A 241 0.73 -22.18 21.47
CA LEU A 241 1.51 -22.66 20.32
C LEU A 241 0.64 -23.21 19.19
N GLU A 242 -0.54 -23.75 19.48
CA GLU A 242 -1.50 -24.16 18.47
C GLU A 242 -2.01 -23.00 17.61
N ARG A 243 -2.21 -21.82 18.21
CA ARG A 243 -2.58 -20.58 17.47
C ARG A 243 -1.41 -20.05 16.69
N VAL A 244 -0.21 -20.12 17.25
CA VAL A 244 1.03 -19.79 16.51
C VAL A 244 1.17 -20.69 15.28
N ALA A 245 0.93 -21.99 15.42
CA ALA A 245 0.97 -22.93 14.30
C ALA A 245 -0.08 -22.58 13.22
N ALA A 246 -1.32 -22.28 13.62
CA ALA A 246 -2.37 -21.83 12.69
C ALA A 246 -1.97 -20.54 11.95
N PHE A 247 -1.40 -19.56 12.67
CA PHE A 247 -0.87 -18.32 12.08
C PHE A 247 0.22 -18.60 11.05
N LEU A 248 1.23 -19.41 11.39
CA LEU A 248 2.33 -19.74 10.47
C LEU A 248 1.84 -20.49 9.23
N GLN A 249 0.95 -21.49 9.41
CA GLN A 249 0.35 -22.22 8.30
C GLN A 249 -0.47 -21.33 7.39
N ARG A 250 -1.16 -20.34 7.94
CA ARG A 250 -1.94 -19.38 7.13
C ARG A 250 -1.08 -18.50 6.24
N LEU A 251 0.15 -18.20 6.65
CA LEU A 251 1.08 -17.30 5.97
C LEU A 251 2.14 -18.02 5.14
N ALA A 252 2.19 -19.33 5.19
CA ALA A 252 3.23 -20.09 4.53
C ALA A 252 2.69 -20.91 3.33
N VAL A 253 3.56 -21.10 2.36
CA VAL A 253 3.39 -22.06 1.28
C VAL A 253 4.58 -23.04 1.32
N PRO A 254 4.36 -24.38 1.12
CA PRO A 254 5.46 -25.31 0.99
C PRO A 254 6.35 -24.96 -0.21
N GLU A 255 7.67 -25.03 -0.04
CA GLU A 255 8.63 -24.71 -1.11
C GLU A 255 8.35 -25.51 -2.39
N ALA A 256 8.01 -26.79 -2.25
CA ALA A 256 7.67 -27.67 -3.37
C ALA A 256 6.41 -27.25 -4.15
N ALA A 257 5.50 -26.47 -3.53
CA ALA A 257 4.28 -26.00 -4.16
C ALA A 257 4.43 -24.62 -4.82
N LEU A 258 5.53 -23.91 -4.61
CA LEU A 258 5.73 -22.54 -5.12
C LEU A 258 5.61 -22.45 -6.63
N ALA A 259 6.21 -23.36 -7.37
CA ALA A 259 6.19 -23.35 -8.84
C ALA A 259 4.74 -23.43 -9.38
N GLU A 260 3.89 -24.27 -8.79
CA GLU A 260 2.49 -24.39 -9.15
C GLU A 260 1.71 -23.10 -8.84
N HIS A 261 1.86 -22.58 -7.60
CA HIS A 261 1.18 -21.36 -7.18
C HIS A 261 1.56 -20.13 -8.02
N VAL A 262 2.85 -19.98 -8.34
CA VAL A 262 3.34 -18.91 -9.22
C VAL A 262 2.88 -19.14 -10.65
N GLY A 263 2.86 -20.39 -11.10
CA GLY A 263 2.45 -20.79 -12.45
C GLY A 263 1.01 -20.39 -12.79
N THR A 264 0.11 -20.34 -11.81
CA THR A 264 -1.28 -19.89 -12.00
C THR A 264 -1.41 -18.38 -12.23
N ARG A 265 -0.35 -17.60 -11.99
CA ARG A 265 -0.30 -16.13 -12.10
C ARG A 265 0.75 -15.63 -13.11
N ARG A 266 1.01 -16.41 -14.16
CA ARG A 266 2.06 -16.13 -15.15
C ARG A 266 1.80 -14.89 -16.00
N ASP A 267 0.53 -14.53 -16.20
CA ASP A 267 0.11 -13.54 -17.19
C ASP A 267 0.43 -12.08 -16.82
N SER A 268 0.90 -11.84 -15.60
CA SER A 268 1.27 -10.49 -15.14
C SER A 268 2.63 -10.49 -14.45
N ASP A 269 3.61 -9.87 -15.08
CA ASP A 269 4.98 -9.78 -14.57
C ASP A 269 5.07 -8.98 -13.25
N GLY A 270 4.19 -7.98 -13.07
CA GLY A 270 4.13 -7.11 -11.88
C GLY A 270 3.27 -7.66 -10.73
N ASP A 271 2.60 -8.81 -10.90
CA ASP A 271 1.77 -9.41 -9.85
C ASP A 271 2.60 -10.25 -8.86
N PHE A 272 2.82 -9.70 -7.67
CA PHE A 272 3.49 -10.37 -6.54
C PHE A 272 2.51 -10.63 -5.37
N THR A 273 1.20 -10.60 -5.63
CA THR A 273 0.17 -10.82 -4.61
C THR A 273 0.27 -12.20 -3.95
N LEU A 274 0.87 -13.18 -4.62
CA LEU A 274 1.19 -14.47 -4.02
C LEU A 274 2.13 -14.31 -2.81
N PHE A 275 3.20 -13.54 -2.97
CA PHE A 275 4.17 -13.29 -1.89
C PHE A 275 3.60 -12.38 -0.81
N GLN A 276 2.70 -11.46 -1.18
CA GLN A 276 1.91 -10.72 -0.19
C GLN A 276 0.97 -11.65 0.59
N GLN A 277 0.34 -12.61 -0.08
CA GLN A 277 -0.56 -13.58 0.55
C GLN A 277 0.21 -14.55 1.45
N TYR A 278 1.34 -15.06 0.98
CA TYR A 278 2.20 -16.02 1.65
C TYR A 278 3.63 -15.48 1.74
N PRO A 279 3.92 -14.57 2.71
CA PRO A 279 5.26 -14.02 2.89
C PRO A 279 6.28 -15.04 3.42
N LEU A 280 5.81 -16.22 3.83
CA LEU A 280 6.64 -17.29 4.35
C LEU A 280 6.69 -18.48 3.38
N VAL A 281 7.86 -19.10 3.26
CA VAL A 281 8.06 -20.36 2.55
C VAL A 281 8.45 -21.44 3.54
N GLN A 282 7.66 -22.49 3.64
CA GLN A 282 7.97 -23.63 4.48
C GLN A 282 8.92 -24.59 3.73
N PHE A 283 10.15 -24.72 4.20
CA PHE A 283 11.16 -25.61 3.60
C PHE A 283 11.48 -26.83 4.49
N ALA A 284 11.06 -26.81 5.77
CA ALA A 284 11.08 -27.96 6.67
C ALA A 284 9.87 -27.87 7.61
N ALA A 285 9.57 -28.95 8.36
CA ALA A 285 8.37 -29.06 9.18
C ALA A 285 8.12 -27.83 10.08
N ASP A 286 9.18 -27.30 10.71
CA ASP A 286 9.11 -26.17 11.65
C ASP A 286 9.98 -24.99 11.22
N SER A 287 10.26 -24.86 9.93
CA SER A 287 11.17 -23.84 9.43
C SER A 287 10.56 -23.09 8.27
N PHE A 288 10.43 -21.76 8.42
CA PHE A 288 9.76 -20.86 7.52
C PHE A 288 10.70 -19.73 7.11
N LEU A 289 11.04 -19.64 5.82
CA LEU A 289 11.83 -18.55 5.27
C LEU A 289 10.91 -17.34 5.01
N CYS A 290 11.27 -16.18 5.55
CA CYS A 290 10.60 -14.92 5.21
C CYS A 290 11.16 -14.37 3.90
N LEU A 291 10.33 -14.29 2.86
CA LEU A 291 10.73 -13.76 1.55
C LEU A 291 10.93 -12.25 1.56
N ASP A 292 10.10 -11.55 2.34
CA ASP A 292 10.09 -10.09 2.38
C ASP A 292 9.51 -9.60 3.73
N PRO A 293 10.34 -8.97 4.59
CA PRO A 293 9.88 -8.44 5.88
C PRO A 293 8.78 -7.38 5.76
N GLY A 294 8.72 -6.63 4.66
CA GLY A 294 7.66 -5.66 4.41
C GLY A 294 6.31 -6.33 4.21
N PHE A 295 6.26 -7.47 3.54
CA PHE A 295 5.01 -8.24 3.45
C PHE A 295 4.58 -8.81 4.79
N MET A 296 5.52 -9.19 5.66
CA MET A 296 5.19 -9.58 7.04
C MET A 296 4.61 -8.41 7.83
N LEU A 297 5.16 -7.21 7.63
CA LEU A 297 4.64 -6.00 8.29
C LEU A 297 3.24 -5.63 7.77
N ASP A 298 3.00 -5.77 6.47
CA ASP A 298 1.65 -5.61 5.89
C ASP A 298 0.64 -6.56 6.54
N LYS A 299 1.07 -7.77 6.97
CA LYS A 299 0.21 -8.70 7.70
C LYS A 299 -0.22 -8.16 9.06
N ALA A 300 0.64 -7.43 9.74
CA ALA A 300 0.29 -6.82 11.02
C ALA A 300 -0.80 -5.73 10.89
N GLY A 301 -0.88 -5.06 9.74
CA GLY A 301 -1.79 -3.94 9.49
C GLY A 301 -2.82 -4.25 8.41
N ARG A 302 -2.61 -3.74 7.23
CA ARG A 302 -3.58 -3.70 6.11
C ARG A 302 -4.14 -5.06 5.67
N SER A 303 -3.46 -6.14 5.97
CA SER A 303 -3.83 -7.47 5.48
C SER A 303 -4.95 -8.17 6.25
N LEU A 304 -5.43 -7.66 7.40
CA LEU A 304 -6.56 -8.29 8.10
C LEU A 304 -7.79 -8.40 7.18
N TYR A 305 -8.17 -7.30 6.54
CA TYR A 305 -9.26 -7.29 5.56
C TYR A 305 -9.02 -8.31 4.43
N TRP A 306 -7.83 -8.29 3.83
CA TRP A 306 -7.51 -9.17 2.70
C TRP A 306 -7.48 -10.64 3.10
N THR A 307 -7.02 -10.94 4.31
CA THR A 307 -6.99 -12.30 4.86
C THR A 307 -8.41 -12.83 5.05
N LEU A 308 -9.32 -12.01 5.60
CA LEU A 308 -10.73 -12.34 5.73
C LEU A 308 -11.41 -12.46 4.36
N HIS A 309 -11.21 -11.49 3.48
CA HIS A 309 -11.76 -11.50 2.12
C HIS A 309 -11.34 -12.76 1.34
N ALA A 310 -10.09 -13.17 1.45
CA ALA A 310 -9.59 -14.38 0.78
C ALA A 310 -10.21 -15.68 1.31
N SER A 311 -10.68 -15.69 2.57
CA SER A 311 -11.31 -16.87 3.18
C SER A 311 -12.77 -17.07 2.77
N PHE A 312 -13.41 -16.06 2.18
CA PHE A 312 -14.82 -16.10 1.79
C PHE A 312 -15.02 -16.59 0.35
N ASP A 313 -16.15 -17.25 0.09
CA ASP A 313 -16.62 -17.52 -1.27
C ASP A 313 -17.06 -16.23 -1.98
N ARG A 314 -17.41 -16.33 -3.27
CA ARG A 314 -17.77 -15.18 -4.10
C ARG A 314 -18.95 -14.38 -3.55
N THR A 315 -19.96 -15.03 -3.02
CA THR A 315 -21.18 -14.38 -2.50
C THR A 315 -20.86 -13.62 -1.22
N ARG A 316 -20.23 -14.29 -0.27
CA ARG A 316 -19.82 -13.70 1.00
C ARG A 316 -18.80 -12.56 0.82
N ARG A 317 -17.96 -12.61 -0.22
CA ARG A 317 -17.07 -11.48 -0.56
C ARG A 317 -17.84 -10.24 -0.96
N ALA A 318 -18.92 -10.38 -1.72
CA ALA A 318 -19.75 -9.23 -2.10
C ALA A 318 -20.44 -8.60 -0.87
N ASP A 319 -20.94 -9.42 0.04
CA ASP A 319 -21.53 -8.96 1.30
C ASP A 319 -20.49 -8.26 2.18
N LEU A 320 -19.29 -8.86 2.31
CA LEU A 320 -18.17 -8.25 3.03
C LEU A 320 -17.78 -6.89 2.43
N MET A 321 -17.66 -6.78 1.12
CA MET A 321 -17.32 -5.51 0.47
C MET A 321 -18.39 -4.44 0.72
N SER A 322 -19.67 -4.82 0.70
CA SER A 322 -20.77 -3.90 1.01
C SER A 322 -20.73 -3.43 2.46
N PHE A 323 -20.52 -4.35 3.41
CA PHE A 323 -20.39 -4.00 4.82
C PHE A 323 -19.13 -3.17 5.09
N TRP A 324 -18.01 -3.53 4.46
CA TRP A 324 -16.74 -2.81 4.59
C TRP A 324 -16.85 -1.35 4.14
N GLY A 325 -17.65 -1.07 3.11
CA GLY A 325 -17.95 0.31 2.70
C GLY A 325 -18.50 1.14 3.86
N ARG A 326 -19.49 0.60 4.60
CA ARG A 326 -20.08 1.30 5.78
C ARG A 326 -19.09 1.42 6.95
N VAL A 327 -18.30 0.38 7.21
CA VAL A 327 -17.23 0.42 8.22
C VAL A 327 -16.24 1.53 7.88
N TYR A 328 -15.86 1.64 6.62
CA TYR A 328 -14.94 2.68 6.15
C TYR A 328 -15.52 4.09 6.30
N GLU A 329 -16.75 4.31 5.84
CA GLU A 329 -17.44 5.61 5.98
C GLU A 329 -17.54 6.00 7.46
N ARG A 330 -17.92 5.07 8.34
CA ARG A 330 -17.99 5.34 9.79
C ARG A 330 -16.63 5.64 10.39
N TYR A 331 -15.57 4.94 9.94
CA TYR A 331 -14.21 5.23 10.37
C TYR A 331 -13.77 6.65 9.97
N VAL A 332 -14.03 7.07 8.74
CA VAL A 332 -13.67 8.43 8.30
C VAL A 332 -14.45 9.47 9.11
N ALA A 333 -15.74 9.26 9.35
CA ALA A 333 -16.52 10.14 10.20
C ALA A 333 -15.93 10.24 11.62
N TRP A 334 -15.62 9.10 12.23
CA TRP A 334 -14.98 9.03 13.54
C TRP A 334 -13.61 9.77 13.54
N LEU A 335 -12.83 9.62 12.48
CA LEU A 335 -11.54 10.29 12.37
C LEU A 335 -11.68 11.82 12.37
N PHE A 336 -12.64 12.38 11.64
CA PHE A 336 -12.94 13.80 11.69
C PHE A 336 -13.43 14.24 13.07
N GLU A 337 -14.36 13.50 13.69
CA GLU A 337 -14.89 13.76 15.03
C GLU A 337 -13.79 13.81 16.11
N GLN A 338 -12.74 12.99 15.98
CA GLN A 338 -11.67 12.87 16.98
C GLN A 338 -10.45 13.75 16.70
N SER A 339 -10.09 13.94 15.43
CA SER A 339 -8.81 14.55 15.03
C SER A 339 -8.95 15.99 14.55
N TYR A 340 -10.10 16.36 13.93
CA TYR A 340 -10.27 17.72 13.42
C TYR A 340 -10.40 18.72 14.57
N GLN A 341 -9.50 19.69 14.64
CA GLN A 341 -9.46 20.72 15.68
C GLN A 341 -9.54 22.15 15.13
N GLY A 342 -9.82 22.27 13.84
CA GLY A 342 -10.01 23.54 13.16
C GLY A 342 -11.31 24.25 13.58
N ARG A 343 -11.47 25.49 13.12
CA ARG A 343 -12.68 26.31 13.39
C ARG A 343 -13.85 26.00 12.46
N GLY A 344 -13.71 24.97 11.61
CA GLY A 344 -14.75 24.57 10.68
C GLY A 344 -15.84 23.71 11.32
N ARG A 345 -16.91 23.49 10.57
CA ARG A 345 -18.00 22.60 10.95
C ARG A 345 -17.99 21.37 10.08
N TRP A 346 -17.79 20.22 10.69
CA TRP A 346 -17.91 18.91 10.07
C TRP A 346 -19.38 18.44 10.09
N VAL A 347 -19.86 17.92 8.96
CA VAL A 347 -21.20 17.30 8.83
C VAL A 347 -21.03 15.96 8.11
N PHE A 348 -21.38 14.88 8.79
CA PHE A 348 -21.36 13.53 8.22
C PHE A 348 -22.68 13.24 7.51
N SER A 349 -22.60 12.67 6.31
CA SER A 349 -23.76 12.24 5.50
C SER A 349 -24.87 13.30 5.36
N PRO A 350 -24.53 14.56 4.98
CA PRO A 350 -25.51 15.62 4.80
C PRO A 350 -26.52 15.26 3.71
N ARG A 351 -27.79 15.74 3.85
CA ARG A 351 -28.87 15.40 2.96
C ARG A 351 -29.50 16.63 2.31
N PHE A 352 -30.06 16.44 1.13
CA PHE A 352 -30.99 17.36 0.52
C PHE A 352 -32.37 17.26 1.19
N PRO A 353 -33.28 18.26 1.00
CA PRO A 353 -34.62 18.26 1.59
C PRO A 353 -35.49 17.06 1.19
N ASP A 354 -35.21 16.43 0.06
CA ASP A 354 -35.89 15.21 -0.39
C ASP A 354 -35.37 13.93 0.29
N GLY A 355 -34.44 14.06 1.25
CA GLY A 355 -33.83 12.96 2.01
C GLY A 355 -32.68 12.25 1.27
N VAL A 356 -32.37 12.62 0.03
CA VAL A 356 -31.24 12.05 -0.72
C VAL A 356 -29.93 12.56 -0.12
N GLN A 357 -28.98 11.65 0.10
CA GLN A 357 -27.65 12.01 0.57
C GLN A 357 -26.94 12.90 -0.47
N ALA A 358 -26.45 14.06 -0.02
CA ALA A 358 -25.76 15.01 -0.86
C ALA A 358 -24.30 14.58 -1.07
N PHE A 359 -23.60 14.30 0.02
CA PHE A 359 -22.19 13.90 0.05
C PHE A 359 -21.98 12.90 1.19
N ASP A 360 -20.85 12.17 1.19
CA ASP A 360 -20.52 11.32 2.32
C ASP A 360 -20.08 12.15 3.54
N GLY A 361 -19.51 13.33 3.31
CA GLY A 361 -19.21 14.30 4.34
C GLY A 361 -18.98 15.70 3.79
N CYS A 362 -19.10 16.69 4.66
CA CYS A 362 -18.80 18.09 4.37
C CYS A 362 -18.00 18.74 5.50
N LEU A 363 -17.05 19.60 5.14
CA LEU A 363 -16.33 20.45 6.08
C LEU A 363 -16.47 21.92 5.64
N LEU A 364 -17.13 22.73 6.46
CA LEU A 364 -17.31 24.16 6.21
C LEU A 364 -16.24 24.95 6.99
N GLU A 365 -15.30 25.59 6.32
CA GLU A 365 -14.26 26.45 6.88
C GLU A 365 -14.42 27.88 6.37
N GLY A 366 -14.99 28.77 7.17
CA GLY A 366 -15.29 30.15 6.80
C GLY A 366 -16.19 30.22 5.56
N SER A 367 -15.69 30.72 4.44
CA SER A 367 -16.40 30.79 3.15
C SER A 367 -16.00 29.65 2.18
N SER A 368 -15.31 28.64 2.66
CA SER A 368 -14.85 27.47 1.89
C SER A 368 -15.60 26.22 2.32
N LEU A 369 -16.05 25.43 1.36
CA LEU A 369 -16.72 24.15 1.58
C LEU A 369 -15.88 23.03 0.99
N VAL A 370 -15.48 22.06 1.80
CA VAL A 370 -14.92 20.80 1.34
C VAL A 370 -16.02 19.77 1.28
N VAL A 371 -16.18 19.08 0.17
CA VAL A 371 -17.16 18.01 -0.02
C VAL A 371 -16.42 16.71 -0.29
N PHE A 372 -16.81 15.65 0.43
CA PHE A 372 -16.12 14.37 0.42
C PHE A 372 -16.97 13.28 -0.21
N GLU A 373 -16.30 12.45 -0.99
CA GLU A 373 -16.79 11.17 -1.49
C GLU A 373 -15.84 10.06 -1.03
N PHE A 374 -16.32 9.08 -0.27
CA PHE A 374 -15.52 8.00 0.28
C PHE A 374 -15.60 6.75 -0.58
N LYS A 375 -14.46 6.14 -0.88
CA LYS A 375 -14.38 4.97 -1.76
C LYS A 375 -13.62 3.83 -1.10
N ALA A 376 -14.37 2.79 -0.69
CA ALA A 376 -13.80 1.52 -0.24
C ALA A 376 -13.58 0.53 -1.41
N SER A 377 -13.62 1.01 -2.65
CA SER A 377 -13.36 0.18 -3.85
C SER A 377 -11.94 -0.35 -3.84
N ILE A 378 -11.75 -1.51 -4.44
CA ILE A 378 -10.47 -2.17 -4.63
C ILE A 378 -10.27 -2.48 -6.12
N HIS A 379 -9.02 -2.39 -6.59
CA HIS A 379 -8.68 -2.79 -7.95
C HIS A 379 -8.76 -4.31 -8.14
N SER A 380 -9.16 -4.75 -9.31
CA SER A 380 -8.92 -6.13 -9.72
C SER A 380 -7.42 -6.35 -9.97
N VAL A 381 -6.93 -7.56 -9.70
CA VAL A 381 -5.53 -7.94 -9.96
C VAL A 381 -5.14 -7.63 -11.41
N ALA A 382 -6.06 -7.92 -12.34
CA ALA A 382 -5.82 -7.73 -13.77
C ALA A 382 -5.72 -6.24 -14.19
N ALA A 383 -6.50 -5.35 -13.58
CA ALA A 383 -6.39 -3.91 -13.84
C ALA A 383 -5.15 -3.31 -13.16
N LYS A 384 -4.85 -3.78 -11.93
CA LYS A 384 -3.76 -3.22 -11.12
C LYS A 384 -2.37 -3.61 -11.63
N TYR A 385 -2.17 -4.88 -12.01
CA TYR A 385 -0.85 -5.43 -12.34
C TYR A 385 -0.69 -5.81 -13.82
N GLY A 386 -1.71 -5.56 -14.65
CA GLY A 386 -1.73 -5.96 -16.05
C GLY A 386 -0.97 -5.04 -17.00
N PHE A 387 -0.56 -3.84 -16.56
CA PHE A 387 0.00 -2.79 -17.43
C PHE A 387 -0.90 -2.42 -18.62
N ASP A 388 -2.22 -2.63 -18.47
CA ASP A 388 -3.24 -2.51 -19.49
C ASP A 388 -4.10 -1.27 -19.21
N ALA A 389 -3.87 -0.20 -19.97
CA ALA A 389 -4.58 1.08 -19.82
C ALA A 389 -6.08 0.95 -20.15
N ASP A 390 -6.45 0.16 -21.15
CA ASP A 390 -7.86 -0.01 -21.53
C ASP A 390 -8.64 -0.71 -20.41
N ARG A 391 -8.08 -1.77 -19.85
CA ARG A 391 -8.68 -2.49 -18.73
C ARG A 391 -8.76 -1.63 -17.48
N LEU A 392 -7.71 -0.90 -17.16
CA LEU A 392 -7.70 0.06 -16.06
C LEU A 392 -8.78 1.12 -16.30
N GLY A 393 -8.89 1.67 -17.51
CA GLY A 393 -9.88 2.68 -17.87
C GLY A 393 -11.32 2.21 -17.69
N VAL A 394 -11.63 0.98 -18.13
CA VAL A 394 -12.95 0.37 -17.92
C VAL A 394 -13.28 0.25 -16.43
N GLU A 395 -12.33 -0.23 -15.64
CA GLU A 395 -12.53 -0.39 -14.19
C GLU A 395 -12.68 0.95 -13.46
N LEU A 396 -11.85 1.95 -13.78
CA LEU A 396 -11.96 3.29 -13.20
C LEU A 396 -13.27 3.96 -13.56
N LYS A 397 -13.72 3.78 -14.81
CA LYS A 397 -15.01 4.31 -15.28
C LYS A 397 -16.17 3.76 -14.44
N GLU A 398 -16.18 2.45 -14.20
CA GLU A 398 -17.23 1.78 -13.43
C GLU A 398 -17.18 2.11 -11.93
N LYS A 399 -15.98 2.11 -11.33
CA LYS A 399 -15.84 2.20 -9.87
C LYS A 399 -15.71 3.63 -9.33
N VAL A 400 -15.11 4.55 -10.13
CA VAL A 400 -14.67 5.86 -9.65
C VAL A 400 -15.29 7.01 -10.45
N ILE A 401 -15.44 6.89 -11.76
CA ILE A 401 -15.79 8.03 -12.61
C ILE A 401 -17.31 8.14 -12.83
N GLU A 402 -17.93 7.13 -13.39
CA GLU A 402 -19.33 7.17 -13.81
C GLU A 402 -20.27 6.27 -12.97
N GLY A 403 -19.77 5.09 -12.56
CA GLY A 403 -20.60 4.03 -12.01
C GLY A 403 -21.27 3.20 -13.11
N THR A 404 -22.39 2.56 -12.76
CA THR A 404 -23.20 1.76 -13.69
C THR A 404 -24.48 2.53 -14.09
N PRO A 405 -25.11 2.22 -15.23
CA PRO A 405 -26.36 2.86 -15.64
C PRO A 405 -27.41 2.84 -14.53
N GLY A 406 -27.96 4.00 -14.20
CA GLY A 406 -28.93 4.17 -13.12
C GLY A 406 -28.34 4.21 -11.68
N ARG A 407 -27.04 3.98 -11.51
CA ARG A 407 -26.34 4.03 -10.23
C ARG A 407 -25.03 4.82 -10.37
N PRO A 408 -25.10 6.16 -10.41
CA PRO A 408 -23.89 6.99 -10.48
C PRO A 408 -23.01 6.73 -9.25
N LYS A 409 -21.70 6.75 -9.44
CA LYS A 409 -20.71 6.58 -8.38
C LYS A 409 -19.58 7.58 -8.56
N GLY A 410 -18.83 7.82 -7.50
CA GLY A 410 -17.59 8.58 -7.52
C GLY A 410 -17.77 9.99 -8.08
N LEU A 411 -17.01 10.32 -9.12
CA LEU A 411 -17.01 11.67 -9.71
C LEU A 411 -18.37 12.09 -10.25
N GLU A 412 -19.12 11.18 -10.87
CA GLU A 412 -20.45 11.51 -11.40
C GLU A 412 -21.48 11.72 -10.27
N GLN A 413 -21.40 10.96 -9.18
CA GLN A 413 -22.21 11.18 -7.98
C GLN A 413 -21.89 12.55 -7.38
N LEU A 414 -20.60 12.81 -7.12
CA LEU A 414 -20.10 14.08 -6.61
C LEU A 414 -20.54 15.27 -7.50
N ARG A 415 -20.41 15.12 -8.82
CA ARG A 415 -20.83 16.12 -9.78
C ARG A 415 -22.33 16.41 -9.68
N ARG A 416 -23.18 15.39 -9.66
CA ARG A 416 -24.66 15.58 -9.58
C ARG A 416 -25.05 16.32 -8.31
N SER A 417 -24.48 15.93 -7.18
CA SER A 417 -24.75 16.59 -5.91
C SER A 417 -24.28 18.04 -5.89
N LEU A 418 -23.08 18.31 -6.46
CA LEU A 418 -22.60 19.68 -6.59
C LEU A 418 -23.48 20.54 -7.50
N LEU A 419 -23.99 19.99 -8.61
CA LEU A 419 -24.89 20.73 -9.51
C LEU A 419 -26.20 21.09 -8.80
N ARG A 420 -26.85 20.15 -8.10
CA ARG A 420 -28.05 20.42 -7.30
C ARG A 420 -27.81 21.55 -6.30
N PHE A 421 -26.68 21.47 -5.56
CA PHE A 421 -26.30 22.49 -4.60
C PHE A 421 -26.05 23.87 -5.26
N LEU A 422 -25.33 23.91 -6.37
CA LEU A 422 -25.07 25.15 -7.13
C LEU A 422 -26.32 25.73 -7.80
N ASP A 423 -27.32 24.89 -8.08
CA ASP A 423 -28.64 25.31 -8.58
C ASP A 423 -29.56 25.83 -7.45
N GLY A 424 -29.07 25.89 -6.20
CA GLY A 424 -29.71 26.52 -5.06
C GLY A 424 -30.46 25.56 -4.14
N GLU A 425 -30.33 24.23 -4.31
CA GLU A 425 -30.90 23.30 -3.33
C GLU A 425 -30.14 23.40 -2.00
N GLU A 426 -30.85 23.52 -0.93
CA GLU A 426 -30.28 23.57 0.40
C GLU A 426 -29.76 22.19 0.83
N ILE A 427 -28.74 22.19 1.68
CA ILE A 427 -28.20 20.98 2.29
C ILE A 427 -28.26 21.13 3.80
N ASP A 428 -28.77 20.10 4.48
CA ASP A 428 -28.85 20.07 5.94
C ASP A 428 -27.50 20.38 6.58
N GLY A 429 -27.52 21.32 7.52
CA GLY A 429 -26.32 21.72 8.23
C GLY A 429 -25.40 22.71 7.48
N LEU A 430 -25.70 23.15 6.25
CA LEU A 430 -24.87 24.11 5.49
C LEU A 430 -25.53 25.48 5.29
N GLY A 431 -26.75 25.70 5.77
CA GLY A 431 -27.51 26.94 5.56
C GLY A 431 -26.82 28.22 6.06
N GLY A 432 -27.10 29.34 5.40
CA GLY A 432 -26.73 30.70 5.84
C GLY A 432 -25.32 31.18 5.55
N THR A 433 -24.47 30.40 4.87
CA THR A 433 -23.10 30.78 4.55
C THR A 433 -22.93 31.14 3.08
N THR A 434 -22.40 32.36 2.80
CA THR A 434 -22.01 32.73 1.45
C THR A 434 -20.68 32.09 1.11
N LEU A 435 -20.73 31.08 0.25
CA LEU A 435 -19.53 30.36 -0.19
C LEU A 435 -18.79 31.10 -1.28
N LYS A 436 -17.46 31.08 -1.20
CA LYS A 436 -16.53 31.58 -2.22
C LYS A 436 -15.83 30.46 -2.98
N LYS A 437 -15.59 29.32 -2.33
CA LYS A 437 -14.80 28.22 -2.89
C LYS A 437 -15.31 26.86 -2.42
N ILE A 438 -15.31 25.89 -3.33
CA ILE A 438 -15.68 24.50 -3.05
C ILE A 438 -14.52 23.60 -3.45
N TYR A 439 -14.17 22.65 -2.58
CA TYR A 439 -13.09 21.69 -2.74
C TYR A 439 -13.69 20.28 -2.82
N PRO A 440 -13.82 19.70 -4.01
CA PRO A 440 -14.20 18.29 -4.15
C PRO A 440 -13.02 17.40 -3.74
N VAL A 441 -13.26 16.42 -2.85
CA VAL A 441 -12.24 15.51 -2.35
C VAL A 441 -12.76 14.07 -2.44
N MET A 442 -11.99 13.19 -3.06
CA MET A 442 -12.21 11.75 -3.02
C MET A 442 -11.23 11.13 -2.04
N VAL A 443 -11.72 10.28 -1.13
CA VAL A 443 -10.89 9.58 -0.16
C VAL A 443 -10.98 8.09 -0.40
N PHE A 444 -9.83 7.47 -0.66
CA PHE A 444 -9.74 6.07 -1.01
C PHE A 444 -9.23 5.21 0.14
N TRP A 445 -9.87 4.06 0.32
CA TRP A 445 -9.37 2.98 1.18
C TRP A 445 -8.13 2.32 0.56
N ASP A 446 -8.25 1.84 -0.68
CA ASP A 446 -7.13 1.27 -1.43
C ASP A 446 -6.32 2.42 -2.04
N GLN A 447 -5.12 2.59 -1.52
CA GLN A 447 -4.19 3.66 -1.92
C GLN A 447 -3.84 3.62 -3.41
N SER A 448 -3.98 2.48 -4.07
CA SER A 448 -3.70 2.36 -5.50
C SER A 448 -4.63 3.23 -6.37
N PHE A 449 -5.81 3.63 -5.88
CA PHE A 449 -6.65 4.62 -6.55
C PHE A 449 -6.13 6.07 -6.42
N ALA A 450 -5.21 6.33 -5.51
CA ALA A 450 -4.50 7.61 -5.40
C ALA A 450 -3.04 7.50 -5.90
N ALA A 451 -2.74 6.47 -6.67
CA ALA A 451 -1.41 6.25 -7.25
C ALA A 451 -1.00 7.42 -8.17
N PRO A 452 0.32 7.62 -8.39
CA PRO A 452 0.83 8.67 -9.27
C PRO A 452 0.09 8.73 -10.62
N CYS A 453 -0.16 9.93 -11.09
CA CYS A 453 -0.86 10.26 -12.35
C CYS A 453 -2.38 10.04 -12.35
N LEU A 454 -2.97 9.21 -11.48
CA LEU A 454 -4.43 9.03 -11.44
C LEU A 454 -5.17 10.32 -11.07
N GLY A 455 -4.61 11.16 -10.20
CA GLY A 455 -5.18 12.46 -9.87
C GLY A 455 -5.35 13.36 -11.10
N CYS A 456 -4.40 13.35 -12.03
CA CYS A 456 -4.50 14.06 -13.31
C CYS A 456 -5.66 13.51 -14.14
N TYR A 457 -5.72 12.21 -14.29
CA TYR A 457 -6.76 11.52 -15.06
C TYR A 457 -8.18 11.78 -14.50
N TYR A 458 -8.35 11.75 -13.17
CA TYR A 458 -9.63 12.10 -12.54
C TYR A 458 -10.02 13.54 -12.78
N ASN A 459 -9.07 14.48 -12.72
CA ASN A 459 -9.34 15.88 -12.98
C ASN A 459 -9.75 16.15 -14.44
N GLU A 460 -9.12 15.51 -15.42
CA GLU A 460 -9.56 15.61 -16.81
C GLU A 460 -10.98 15.10 -16.99
N ASN A 461 -11.34 13.98 -16.36
CA ASN A 461 -12.69 13.44 -16.43
C ASN A 461 -13.71 14.30 -15.69
N PHE A 462 -13.34 14.90 -14.56
CA PHE A 462 -14.20 15.82 -13.82
C PHE A 462 -14.46 17.10 -14.60
N ASP A 463 -13.45 17.68 -15.25
CA ASP A 463 -13.61 18.87 -16.11
C ASP A 463 -14.48 18.61 -17.33
N ARG A 464 -14.40 17.44 -17.94
CA ARG A 464 -15.26 17.04 -19.07
C ARG A 464 -16.75 17.03 -18.72
N VAL A 465 -17.09 16.93 -17.44
CA VAL A 465 -18.48 16.98 -16.96
C VAL A 465 -19.01 18.40 -16.71
N GLY A 466 -18.25 19.44 -17.06
CA GLY A 466 -18.79 20.79 -17.25
C GLY A 466 -18.99 21.65 -15.99
N MET A 467 -18.26 21.37 -14.90
CA MET A 467 -18.42 22.08 -13.63
C MET A 467 -17.90 23.52 -13.61
N ARG A 468 -16.90 23.85 -14.45
CA ARG A 468 -16.19 25.17 -14.39
C ARG A 468 -16.97 26.37 -14.93
N LYS A 469 -18.12 26.19 -15.58
CA LYS A 469 -18.80 27.26 -16.32
C LYS A 469 -20.02 27.86 -15.61
N ARG A 470 -20.38 27.43 -14.40
CA ARG A 470 -21.53 27.97 -13.66
C ARG A 470 -21.13 29.14 -12.79
N GLY A 471 -21.95 30.19 -12.76
CA GLY A 471 -21.82 31.28 -11.79
C GLY A 471 -21.96 30.74 -10.35
N GLY A 472 -21.33 31.40 -9.37
CA GLY A 472 -21.36 30.98 -7.96
C GLY A 472 -19.94 30.79 -7.38
N PRO A 473 -19.78 29.98 -6.31
CA PRO A 473 -18.47 29.74 -5.72
C PRO A 473 -17.53 29.02 -6.70
N ALA A 474 -16.24 29.34 -6.64
CA ALA A 474 -15.22 28.68 -7.46
C ALA A 474 -15.05 27.21 -7.05
N VAL A 475 -15.21 26.28 -7.98
CA VAL A 475 -14.94 24.87 -7.75
C VAL A 475 -13.50 24.54 -8.13
N THR A 476 -12.73 24.01 -7.19
CA THR A 476 -11.33 23.59 -7.42
C THR A 476 -11.28 22.31 -8.24
N PRO A 477 -10.09 21.90 -8.73
CA PRO A 477 -9.85 20.53 -9.13
C PRO A 477 -10.21 19.53 -8.03
N VAL A 478 -10.51 18.29 -8.41
CA VAL A 478 -10.74 17.20 -7.47
C VAL A 478 -9.43 16.80 -6.81
N PHE A 479 -9.42 16.73 -5.49
CA PHE A 479 -8.31 16.18 -4.73
C PHE A 479 -8.52 14.69 -4.49
N THR A 480 -7.46 13.92 -4.64
CA THR A 480 -7.45 12.49 -4.35
C THR A 480 -6.57 12.25 -3.14
N LEU A 481 -7.16 11.72 -2.09
CA LEU A 481 -6.50 11.43 -0.83
C LEU A 481 -6.67 9.94 -0.50
N THR A 482 -5.71 9.40 0.21
CA THR A 482 -5.84 8.11 0.89
C THR A 482 -6.34 8.32 2.32
N ILE A 483 -6.77 7.25 2.97
CA ILE A 483 -7.09 7.31 4.40
C ILE A 483 -5.87 7.70 5.24
N ALA A 484 -4.67 7.26 4.85
CA ALA A 484 -3.42 7.63 5.50
C ALA A 484 -3.12 9.13 5.37
N ASP A 485 -3.46 9.74 4.22
CA ASP A 485 -3.36 11.21 4.05
C ASP A 485 -4.24 11.95 5.05
N LEU A 486 -5.50 11.52 5.26
CA LEU A 486 -6.38 12.13 6.26
C LEU A 486 -5.84 11.97 7.68
N GLU A 487 -5.38 10.78 8.06
CA GLU A 487 -4.78 10.50 9.37
C GLU A 487 -3.55 11.36 9.65
N ASN A 488 -2.83 11.74 8.60
CA ASN A 488 -1.65 12.61 8.72
C ASN A 488 -2.02 14.10 8.71
N VAL A 489 -3.02 14.51 7.93
CA VAL A 489 -3.40 15.94 7.77
C VAL A 489 -4.25 16.44 8.93
N LEU A 490 -5.24 15.66 9.38
CA LEU A 490 -6.21 16.12 10.37
C LEU A 490 -5.58 16.61 11.70
N PRO A 491 -4.51 16.00 12.25
CA PRO A 491 -3.82 16.55 13.42
C PRO A 491 -3.24 17.95 13.21
N HIS A 492 -2.90 18.35 11.98
CA HIS A 492 -2.38 19.69 11.69
C HIS A 492 -3.47 20.78 11.63
N THR A 493 -4.76 20.39 11.67
CA THR A 493 -5.87 21.36 11.63
C THR A 493 -5.99 22.20 12.90
N ILE A 494 -5.23 21.91 13.95
CA ILE A 494 -5.08 22.81 15.11
C ILE A 494 -4.42 24.15 14.72
N ALA A 495 -3.50 24.14 13.76
CA ALA A 495 -2.73 25.30 13.33
C ALA A 495 -3.19 25.85 11.98
N HIS A 496 -3.67 25.00 11.08
CA HIS A 496 -4.00 25.33 9.71
C HIS A 496 -5.43 24.91 9.37
N CYS A 497 -6.09 25.64 8.47
CA CYS A 497 -7.32 25.14 7.87
C CYS A 497 -7.00 23.95 6.96
N PHE A 498 -7.90 22.98 6.91
CA PHE A 498 -7.78 21.83 5.98
C PHE A 498 -7.67 22.32 4.53
N THR A 499 -8.44 23.38 4.20
CA THR A 499 -8.41 24.04 2.88
C THR A 499 -7.06 24.68 2.56
N ASP A 500 -6.32 25.19 3.57
CA ASP A 500 -4.97 25.72 3.36
C ASP A 500 -3.97 24.62 2.98
N VAL A 501 -4.11 23.45 3.60
CA VAL A 501 -3.31 22.26 3.25
C VAL A 501 -3.58 21.83 1.81
N LEU A 502 -4.86 21.76 1.40
CA LEU A 502 -5.22 21.44 0.01
C LEU A 502 -4.68 22.46 -1.00
N ASP A 503 -4.77 23.74 -0.68
CA ASP A 503 -4.22 24.80 -1.53
C ASP A 503 -2.68 24.76 -1.61
N SER A 504 -2.01 24.41 -0.50
CA SER A 504 -0.55 24.23 -0.48
C SER A 504 -0.13 23.01 -1.30
N TYR A 505 -0.84 21.89 -1.13
CA TYR A 505 -0.63 20.69 -1.93
C TYR A 505 -0.81 20.96 -3.43
N TRP A 506 -1.90 21.64 -3.83
CA TRP A 506 -2.14 22.02 -5.22
C TRP A 506 -1.03 22.90 -5.80
N ARG A 507 -0.53 23.86 -5.03
CA ARG A 507 0.56 24.73 -5.47
C ARG A 507 1.88 23.99 -5.66
N ALA A 508 2.17 23.02 -4.80
CA ALA A 508 3.40 22.24 -4.84
C ALA A 508 3.38 21.17 -5.95
N ASN A 509 2.20 20.66 -6.34
CA ASN A 509 2.07 19.45 -7.18
C ASN A 509 1.13 19.63 -8.37
N ARG A 510 1.14 20.77 -9.04
CA ARG A 510 0.38 20.88 -10.30
C ARG A 510 1.05 20.05 -11.40
N PRO A 511 0.31 19.15 -12.08
CA PRO A 511 -1.13 18.85 -12.06
C PRO A 511 -1.57 17.71 -11.13
N MET A 512 -1.03 17.53 -9.95
CA MET A 512 -1.30 16.43 -8.99
C MET A 512 -0.80 15.06 -9.47
N VAL A 513 0.45 15.02 -9.89
CA VAL A 513 1.10 13.78 -10.35
C VAL A 513 1.37 12.81 -9.21
N VAL A 514 1.66 13.32 -7.99
CA VAL A 514 1.98 12.51 -6.81
C VAL A 514 0.93 12.69 -5.72
N SER A 515 0.78 11.69 -4.83
CA SER A 515 -0.14 11.76 -3.69
C SER A 515 0.29 12.83 -2.68
N LEU A 516 -0.62 13.19 -1.77
CA LEU A 516 -0.34 14.19 -0.74
C LEU A 516 0.79 13.73 0.19
N SER A 517 0.80 12.46 0.58
CA SER A 517 1.83 11.87 1.46
C SER A 517 3.23 11.88 0.85
N THR A 518 3.36 11.77 -0.47
CA THR A 518 4.65 11.83 -1.18
C THR A 518 5.04 13.24 -1.58
N SER A 519 4.16 14.22 -1.38
CA SER A 519 4.40 15.61 -1.73
C SER A 519 4.99 16.37 -0.55
N ASN A 520 5.98 17.21 -0.82
CA ASN A 520 6.51 18.13 0.19
C ASN A 520 5.54 19.30 0.40
N VAL A 521 4.56 19.13 1.30
CA VAL A 521 3.62 20.18 1.72
C VAL A 521 4.19 20.89 2.94
N PRO A 522 4.67 22.13 2.83
CA PRO A 522 5.37 22.82 3.92
C PRO A 522 4.55 22.90 5.23
N LEU A 523 3.23 23.06 5.12
CA LEU A 523 2.34 23.16 6.29
C LEU A 523 2.28 21.87 7.16
N LEU A 524 2.70 20.74 6.62
CA LEU A 524 2.77 19.48 7.35
C LEU A 524 4.12 19.26 8.07
N HIS A 525 5.07 20.21 7.92
CA HIS A 525 6.41 20.12 8.51
C HIS A 525 6.65 21.15 9.63
N ASP A 526 5.67 21.96 9.99
CA ASP A 526 5.82 23.01 11.02
C ASP A 526 5.88 22.48 12.47
N GLY A 527 5.73 21.18 12.66
CA GLY A 527 5.84 20.52 13.96
C GLY A 527 4.61 20.68 14.87
N LEU A 528 3.64 21.53 14.52
CA LEU A 528 2.42 21.72 15.30
C LEU A 528 1.41 20.62 14.95
N ARG A 529 1.22 19.69 15.90
CA ARG A 529 0.23 18.61 15.78
C ARG A 529 -0.75 18.65 16.94
N GLY A 530 -2.02 18.49 16.62
CA GLY A 530 -3.09 18.30 17.58
C GLY A 530 -3.29 16.83 17.95
N ARG A 531 -4.52 16.44 18.20
CA ARG A 531 -4.87 15.06 18.54
C ARG A 531 -4.61 14.12 17.36
N ASP A 532 -3.85 13.06 17.62
CA ASP A 532 -3.63 11.94 16.69
C ASP A 532 -4.17 10.64 17.31
N PRO A 533 -5.51 10.42 17.28
CA PRO A 533 -6.11 9.27 17.96
C PRO A 533 -5.66 7.92 17.41
N VAL A 534 -5.21 7.87 16.16
CA VAL A 534 -4.68 6.65 15.55
C VAL A 534 -3.27 6.37 16.08
N GLY A 535 -2.43 7.40 16.16
CA GLY A 535 -1.11 7.31 16.80
C GLY A 535 -1.21 6.95 18.29
N ASP A 536 -2.13 7.58 19.02
CA ASP A 536 -2.41 7.25 20.43
C ASP A 536 -2.90 5.80 20.60
N ARG A 537 -3.68 5.30 19.64
CA ARG A 537 -4.13 3.90 19.64
C ARG A 537 -2.97 2.94 19.40
N PHE A 538 -2.06 3.29 18.49
CA PHE A 538 -0.85 2.51 18.27
C PHE A 538 0.04 2.46 19.52
N SER A 539 0.23 3.59 20.18
CA SER A 539 1.03 3.63 21.42
C SER A 539 0.45 2.71 22.49
N ARG A 540 -0.87 2.79 22.71
CA ARG A 540 -1.56 1.87 23.66
C ARG A 540 -1.44 0.41 23.23
N PHE A 541 -1.60 0.14 21.93
CA PHE A 541 -1.42 -1.21 21.40
C PHE A 541 0.00 -1.73 21.63
N SER A 542 1.02 -0.90 21.42
CA SER A 542 2.43 -1.24 21.64
C SER A 542 2.71 -1.56 23.13
N ASP A 543 2.16 -0.75 24.05
CA ASP A 543 2.28 -0.98 25.50
C ASP A 543 1.57 -2.27 25.94
N GLU A 544 0.39 -2.56 25.38
CA GLU A 544 -0.35 -3.79 25.64
C GLU A 544 0.39 -5.01 25.06
N LEU A 545 0.94 -4.86 23.85
CA LEU A 545 1.74 -5.87 23.18
C LEU A 545 2.96 -6.26 24.01
N GLN A 546 3.71 -5.26 24.50
CA GLN A 546 4.87 -5.49 25.33
C GLN A 546 4.50 -6.27 26.60
N ARG A 547 3.43 -5.87 27.29
CA ARG A 547 2.95 -6.56 28.50
C ARG A 547 2.49 -7.99 28.25
N ARG A 548 1.85 -8.25 27.09
CA ARG A 548 1.35 -9.58 26.75
C ARG A 548 2.42 -10.51 26.24
N LEU A 549 3.35 -10.00 25.44
CA LEU A 549 4.37 -10.83 24.81
C LEU A 549 5.59 -11.05 25.71
N PHE A 550 5.90 -10.09 26.56
CA PHE A 550 7.10 -10.12 27.41
C PHE A 550 6.73 -9.82 28.87
N PRO A 551 5.88 -10.64 29.50
CA PRO A 551 5.40 -10.39 30.86
C PRO A 551 6.54 -10.37 31.90
N ASN A 552 7.65 -11.06 31.63
CA ASN A 552 8.79 -11.18 32.54
C ASN A 552 9.81 -10.04 32.40
N ASP A 553 9.72 -9.19 31.40
CA ASP A 553 10.68 -8.08 31.20
C ASP A 553 10.25 -6.79 31.95
N LEU A 554 9.11 -6.84 32.65
CA LEU A 554 8.52 -5.70 33.38
C LEU A 554 8.67 -5.82 34.92
N GLU A 555 9.26 -6.91 35.42
CA GLU A 555 9.68 -7.05 36.82
C GLU A 555 11.17 -6.68 37.00
#